data_81ea40da840467fb9cfce82fd6904b67
#
_entry.id   81ea40da840467fb9cfce82fd6904b67
#
_cell.length_a   1.000
_cell.length_b   1.000
_cell.length_c   1.000
_cell.angle_alpha   90.00
_cell.angle_beta   90.00
_cell.angle_gamma   90.00
#
_symmetry.space_group_name_H-M   'P 1'
#
loop_
_entity.id
_entity.type
_entity.pdbx_description
1 polymer ?
#
loop_
_entity_poly.entity_id
_entity_poly.type
_entity_poly.pdbx_seq_one_letter_code
_entity_poly.pdbx_strand_id
1 'polypeptide(L)'
;MSQDNNLFFDHQALIVNNLKESGDFYIDILGLQEIPVGAGQDPPKRWFKTNNGMEIHLIQSKSEINELPKSIHMAFSPKNFELFIDNLKINEIDFSNWKGELNTIQERVDGQRQIWIQDPQGYWIEINDIHSKPSL
;
A
#
# COMPACT_ATOMS: atom_id res chain seq x y z
N MET A 1 -28.03 -13.40 16.30
CA MET A 1 -28.41 -12.31 15.40
C MET A 1 -27.17 -11.57 14.97
N SER A 2 -27.01 -11.41 13.68
CA SER A 2 -25.96 -10.52 13.18
C SER A 2 -26.34 -9.07 13.44
N GLN A 3 -25.41 -8.29 13.97
CA GLN A 3 -25.56 -6.84 14.01
C GLN A 3 -25.07 -6.29 12.68
N ASP A 4 -25.89 -5.45 12.05
CA ASP A 4 -25.44 -4.70 10.89
C ASP A 4 -24.40 -3.67 11.36
N ASN A 5 -23.20 -3.79 10.80
CA ASN A 5 -22.17 -2.83 11.07
C ASN A 5 -22.30 -1.67 10.06
N ASN A 6 -22.62 -0.49 10.57
CA ASN A 6 -22.84 0.72 9.77
C ASN A 6 -21.54 1.50 9.52
N LEU A 7 -20.38 0.91 9.82
CA LEU A 7 -19.08 1.53 9.60
C LEU A 7 -18.45 1.08 8.29
N PHE A 8 -17.90 2.03 7.58
CA PHE A 8 -17.07 1.77 6.40
C PHE A 8 -15.65 2.28 6.68
N PHE A 9 -14.65 1.53 6.25
CA PHE A 9 -13.29 2.03 6.32
C PHE A 9 -13.13 3.12 5.25
N ASP A 10 -12.78 4.34 5.66
CA ASP A 10 -12.71 5.49 4.76
C ASP A 10 -11.29 5.74 4.24
N HIS A 11 -10.36 5.96 5.16
CA HIS A 11 -8.98 6.24 4.77
C HIS A 11 -7.98 5.84 5.84
N GLN A 12 -6.73 5.70 5.41
CA GLN A 12 -5.56 5.57 6.26
C GLN A 12 -4.68 6.80 6.09
N ALA A 13 -4.36 7.49 7.17
CA ALA A 13 -3.44 8.62 7.15
C ALA A 13 -2.05 8.17 7.55
N LEU A 14 -1.04 8.67 6.83
CA LEU A 14 0.37 8.37 7.05
C LEU A 14 1.18 9.67 7.05
N ILE A 15 2.08 9.84 8.00
CA ILE A 15 3.02 10.96 7.98
C ILE A 15 4.26 10.58 7.18
N VAL A 16 4.73 11.50 6.35
CA VAL A 16 5.92 11.30 5.49
C VAL A 16 6.81 12.52 5.54
N ASN A 17 8.13 12.32 5.41
CA ASN A 17 9.09 13.42 5.41
C ASN A 17 9.28 14.02 4.01
N ASN A 18 9.09 13.24 2.95
CA ASN A 18 9.18 13.71 1.57
C ASN A 18 7.88 13.38 0.85
N LEU A 19 6.98 14.35 0.81
CA LEU A 19 5.64 14.18 0.24
C LEU A 19 5.67 13.86 -1.25
N LYS A 20 6.62 14.47 -2.00
CA LYS A 20 6.75 14.21 -3.44
C LYS A 20 7.17 12.76 -3.71
N GLU A 21 8.24 12.33 -3.08
CA GLU A 21 8.77 10.97 -3.28
C GLU A 21 7.77 9.91 -2.85
N SER A 22 7.20 10.06 -1.66
CA SER A 22 6.19 9.12 -1.17
C SER A 22 4.94 9.11 -2.04
N GLY A 23 4.43 10.29 -2.40
CA GLY A 23 3.23 10.38 -3.25
C GLY A 23 3.43 9.78 -4.63
N ASP A 24 4.58 10.02 -5.24
CA ASP A 24 4.90 9.46 -6.56
C ASP A 24 4.93 7.91 -6.51
N PHE A 25 5.39 7.32 -5.43
CA PHE A 25 5.36 5.87 -5.22
C PHE A 25 3.91 5.32 -5.26
N TYR A 26 2.98 6.01 -4.61
CA TYR A 26 1.58 5.56 -4.58
C TYR A 26 0.91 5.63 -5.96
N ILE A 27 1.36 6.54 -6.82
CA ILE A 27 0.91 6.60 -8.22
C ILE A 27 1.66 5.57 -9.08
N ASP A 28 2.99 5.63 -9.09
CA ASP A 28 3.81 4.93 -10.08
C ASP A 28 3.95 3.44 -9.78
N ILE A 29 4.00 3.06 -8.51
CA ILE A 29 4.20 1.68 -8.08
C ILE A 29 2.87 1.01 -7.72
N LEU A 30 2.06 1.64 -6.88
CA LEU A 30 0.77 1.07 -6.47
C LEU A 30 -0.35 1.34 -7.48
N GLY A 31 -0.17 2.28 -8.39
CA GLY A 31 -1.17 2.59 -9.42
C GLY A 31 -2.44 3.24 -8.89
N LEU A 32 -2.37 3.92 -7.73
CA LEU A 32 -3.51 4.60 -7.16
C LEU A 32 -3.80 5.90 -7.91
N GLN A 33 -5.05 6.34 -7.86
CA GLN A 33 -5.48 7.60 -8.43
C GLN A 33 -5.30 8.72 -7.40
N GLU A 34 -4.54 9.75 -7.75
CA GLU A 34 -4.46 10.95 -6.91
C GLU A 34 -5.75 11.76 -7.03
N ILE A 35 -6.25 12.24 -5.88
CA ILE A 35 -7.47 13.06 -5.81
C ILE A 35 -7.16 14.43 -5.21
N PRO A 36 -7.95 15.47 -5.54
CA PRO A 36 -7.70 16.83 -5.04
C PRO A 36 -7.85 16.92 -3.52
N VAL A 37 -6.97 17.72 -2.89
CA VAL A 37 -6.99 17.97 -1.44
C VAL A 37 -7.57 19.34 -1.11
N GLY A 38 -7.74 20.20 -2.11
CA GLY A 38 -8.09 21.59 -1.90
C GLY A 38 -6.86 22.48 -1.67
N ALA A 39 -7.02 23.77 -1.86
CA ALA A 39 -5.94 24.74 -1.73
C ALA A 39 -5.64 25.08 -0.27
N GLY A 40 -4.40 25.50 0.01
CA GLY A 40 -4.01 26.07 1.31
C GLY A 40 -3.88 25.08 2.45
N GLN A 41 -3.66 23.81 2.16
CA GLN A 41 -3.44 22.80 3.20
C GLN A 41 -2.10 23.01 3.92
N ASP A 42 -2.15 23.08 5.24
CA ASP A 42 -1.00 23.18 6.12
C ASP A 42 -1.19 22.20 7.30
N PRO A 43 -0.36 21.18 7.45
CA PRO A 43 0.75 20.83 6.57
C PRO A 43 0.30 20.35 5.18
N PRO A 44 1.20 20.38 4.16
CA PRO A 44 0.90 19.86 2.84
C PRO A 44 0.49 18.39 2.87
N LYS A 45 -0.43 18.03 1.98
CA LYS A 45 -1.00 16.68 1.91
C LYS A 45 -1.15 16.23 0.46
N ARG A 46 -1.18 14.92 0.26
CA ARG A 46 -1.58 14.30 -1.02
C ARG A 46 -2.49 13.12 -0.70
N TRP A 47 -3.59 13.00 -1.41
CA TRP A 47 -4.59 11.96 -1.21
C TRP A 47 -4.69 11.06 -2.44
N PHE A 48 -4.83 9.76 -2.20
CA PHE A 48 -4.89 8.74 -3.24
C PHE A 48 -6.08 7.82 -2.96
N LYS A 49 -6.65 7.25 -4.02
CA LYS A 49 -7.87 6.46 -3.95
C LYS A 49 -7.67 5.13 -4.67
N THR A 50 -8.14 4.06 -4.08
CA THR A 50 -8.23 2.74 -4.69
C THR A 50 -9.50 2.61 -5.53
N ASN A 51 -9.58 1.53 -6.34
CA ASN A 51 -10.76 1.28 -7.19
C ASN A 51 -12.06 1.08 -6.40
N ASN A 52 -11.97 0.58 -5.17
CA ASN A 52 -13.14 0.38 -4.32
C ASN A 52 -13.45 1.58 -3.39
N GLY A 53 -12.78 2.71 -3.61
CA GLY A 53 -13.07 3.96 -2.90
C GLY A 53 -12.34 4.18 -1.59
N MET A 54 -11.44 3.29 -1.19
CA MET A 54 -10.58 3.49 -0.03
C MET A 54 -9.51 4.53 -0.34
N GLU A 55 -9.15 5.35 0.65
CA GLU A 55 -8.19 6.43 0.44
C GLU A 55 -6.96 6.27 1.32
N ILE A 56 -5.83 6.71 0.79
CA ILE A 56 -4.57 6.88 1.52
C ILE A 56 -4.26 8.37 1.55
N HIS A 57 -4.09 8.93 2.74
CA HIS A 57 -3.78 10.34 2.95
C HIS A 57 -2.35 10.49 3.43
N LEU A 58 -1.49 11.09 2.63
CA LEU A 58 -0.12 11.40 3.03
C LEU A 58 -0.06 12.82 3.56
N ILE A 59 0.53 12.98 4.72
CA ILE A 59 0.66 14.27 5.41
C ILE A 59 2.13 14.55 5.63
N GLN A 60 2.63 15.67 5.09
CA GLN A 60 4.03 16.03 5.27
C GLN A 60 4.31 16.36 6.73
N SER A 61 5.40 15.81 7.25
CA SER A 61 5.83 16.03 8.61
C SER A 61 7.34 16.29 8.67
N LYS A 62 7.77 17.15 9.60
CA LYS A 62 9.17 17.37 9.92
C LYS A 62 9.65 16.48 11.06
N SER A 63 8.72 15.74 11.69
CA SER A 63 9.04 14.85 12.80
C SER A 63 9.91 13.69 12.31
N GLU A 64 10.87 13.29 13.15
CA GLU A 64 11.62 12.08 12.91
C GLU A 64 10.66 10.89 12.99
N ILE A 65 10.69 10.04 11.96
CA ILE A 65 9.87 8.84 11.89
C ILE A 65 10.80 7.64 12.07
N ASN A 66 10.66 6.97 13.21
CA ASN A 66 11.45 5.81 13.54
C ASN A 66 11.09 4.61 12.68
N GLU A 67 11.94 3.58 12.70
CA GLU A 67 11.68 2.33 12.00
C GLU A 67 10.30 1.78 12.36
N LEU A 68 9.52 1.42 11.34
CA LEU A 68 8.16 0.94 11.50
C LEU A 68 8.13 -0.58 11.49
N PRO A 69 7.40 -1.21 12.42
CA PRO A 69 7.33 -2.67 12.46
C PRO A 69 6.53 -3.22 11.29
N LYS A 70 6.99 -4.32 10.73
CA LYS A 70 6.35 -5.01 9.60
C LYS A 70 4.95 -5.52 9.94
N SER A 71 4.70 -5.78 11.22
CA SER A 71 3.40 -6.23 11.70
C SER A 71 2.31 -5.16 11.62
N ILE A 72 2.69 -3.87 11.47
CA ILE A 72 1.76 -2.78 11.19
C ILE A 72 1.88 -2.47 9.70
N HIS A 73 0.88 -2.83 8.92
CA HIS A 73 0.95 -2.71 7.47
C HIS A 73 -0.43 -2.53 6.85
N MET A 74 -0.46 -2.00 5.64
CA MET A 74 -1.62 -2.04 4.76
C MET A 74 -1.48 -3.21 3.81
N ALA A 75 -2.60 -3.75 3.33
CA ALA A 75 -2.61 -4.81 2.34
C ALA A 75 -3.42 -4.37 1.12
N PHE A 76 -2.86 -4.60 -0.06
CA PHE A 76 -3.52 -4.36 -1.33
C PHE A 76 -3.52 -5.65 -2.15
N SER A 77 -4.53 -5.79 -3.00
CA SER A 77 -4.68 -6.96 -3.85
C SER A 77 -4.90 -6.54 -5.29
N PRO A 78 -3.87 -6.62 -6.15
CA PRO A 78 -4.01 -6.28 -7.56
C PRO A 78 -4.84 -7.31 -8.31
N LYS A 79 -5.44 -6.93 -9.44
CA LYS A 79 -6.16 -7.85 -10.31
C LYS A 79 -5.24 -8.87 -10.97
N ASN A 80 -3.97 -8.53 -11.17
CA ASN A 80 -2.97 -9.42 -11.74
C ASN A 80 -1.71 -9.38 -10.87
N PHE A 81 -1.58 -10.37 -10.00
CA PHE A 81 -0.50 -10.45 -9.03
C PHE A 81 0.87 -10.62 -9.69
N GLU A 82 0.96 -11.48 -10.71
CA GLU A 82 2.22 -11.71 -11.42
C GLU A 82 2.70 -10.46 -12.17
N LEU A 83 1.76 -9.76 -12.82
CA LEU A 83 2.10 -8.51 -13.52
C LEU A 83 2.57 -7.44 -12.53
N PHE A 84 1.96 -7.37 -11.35
CA PHE A 84 2.38 -6.45 -10.30
C PHE A 84 3.83 -6.72 -9.89
N ILE A 85 4.19 -7.98 -9.68
CA ILE A 85 5.56 -8.39 -9.34
C ILE A 85 6.54 -8.04 -10.47
N ASP A 86 6.16 -8.28 -11.73
CA ASP A 86 6.98 -7.91 -12.87
C ASP A 86 7.24 -6.40 -12.89
N ASN A 87 6.24 -5.59 -12.58
CA ASN A 87 6.39 -4.14 -12.50
C ASN A 87 7.30 -3.70 -11.35
N LEU A 88 7.27 -4.40 -10.22
CA LEU A 88 8.22 -4.15 -9.13
C LEU A 88 9.65 -4.39 -9.60
N LYS A 89 9.90 -5.48 -10.32
CA LYS A 89 11.22 -5.81 -10.85
C LYS A 89 11.70 -4.78 -11.86
N ILE A 90 10.82 -4.34 -12.76
CA ILE A 90 11.13 -3.30 -13.77
C ILE A 90 11.52 -1.99 -13.09
N ASN A 91 10.86 -1.63 -12.00
CA ASN A 91 11.12 -0.41 -11.26
C ASN A 91 12.18 -0.58 -10.16
N GLU A 92 12.82 -1.74 -10.09
CA GLU A 92 13.88 -2.05 -9.12
C GLU A 92 13.41 -1.87 -7.66
N ILE A 93 12.14 -2.24 -7.39
CA ILE A 93 11.58 -2.26 -6.05
C ILE A 93 11.75 -3.65 -5.45
N ASP A 94 12.45 -3.72 -4.33
CA ASP A 94 12.65 -4.98 -3.62
C ASP A 94 11.33 -5.47 -2.99
N PHE A 95 11.12 -6.78 -3.06
CA PHE A 95 10.05 -7.44 -2.33
C PHE A 95 10.59 -8.69 -1.62
N SER A 96 9.87 -9.14 -0.62
CA SER A 96 10.30 -10.29 0.18
C SER A 96 9.09 -11.06 0.71
N ASN A 97 9.37 -12.23 1.29
CA ASN A 97 8.42 -12.92 2.14
C ASN A 97 8.44 -12.32 3.57
N TRP A 98 7.63 -12.85 4.47
CA TRP A 98 7.58 -12.36 5.85
C TRP A 98 8.94 -12.42 6.55
N LYS A 99 9.73 -13.46 6.29
CA LYS A 99 11.06 -13.64 6.88
C LYS A 99 12.11 -12.65 6.37
N GLY A 100 11.81 -11.92 5.28
CA GLY A 100 12.73 -10.97 4.69
C GLY A 100 13.63 -11.55 3.61
N GLU A 101 13.34 -12.75 3.12
CA GLU A 101 14.08 -13.33 2.00
C GLU A 101 13.67 -12.62 0.70
N LEU A 102 14.63 -11.96 0.06
CA LEU A 102 14.40 -11.15 -1.14
C LEU A 102 13.92 -12.00 -2.33
N ASN A 103 13.09 -11.40 -3.15
CA ASN A 103 12.53 -11.99 -4.37
C ASN A 103 11.79 -13.31 -4.13
N THR A 104 11.21 -13.46 -2.94
CA THR A 104 10.53 -14.67 -2.52
C THR A 104 9.05 -14.40 -2.29
N ILE A 105 8.21 -15.18 -2.96
CA ILE A 105 6.75 -15.15 -2.77
C ILE A 105 6.41 -16.12 -1.63
N GLN A 106 5.62 -15.65 -0.70
CA GLN A 106 5.12 -16.48 0.39
C GLN A 106 3.77 -17.08 0.01
N GLU A 107 3.64 -18.39 0.20
CA GLU A 107 2.37 -19.08 0.01
C GLU A 107 1.81 -19.49 1.37
N ARG A 108 0.57 -19.08 1.63
CA ARG A 108 -0.14 -19.45 2.86
C ARG A 108 -0.70 -20.86 2.74
N VAL A 109 -1.04 -21.45 3.89
CA VAL A 109 -1.64 -22.80 3.96
C VAL A 109 -2.92 -22.90 3.11
N ASP A 110 -3.68 -21.81 2.99
CA ASP A 110 -4.91 -21.75 2.18
C ASP A 110 -4.63 -21.50 0.69
N GLY A 111 -3.35 -21.48 0.28
CA GLY A 111 -2.95 -21.24 -1.10
C GLY A 111 -2.88 -19.79 -1.51
N GLN A 112 -3.20 -18.84 -0.63
CA GLN A 112 -3.05 -17.42 -0.91
C GLN A 112 -1.57 -17.06 -0.96
N ARG A 113 -1.17 -16.33 -2.01
CA ARG A 113 0.20 -15.85 -2.15
C ARG A 113 0.29 -14.39 -1.71
N GLN A 114 1.43 -14.03 -1.15
CA GLN A 114 1.67 -12.66 -0.69
C GLN A 114 3.15 -12.31 -0.74
N ILE A 115 3.43 -11.03 -0.90
CA ILE A 115 4.75 -10.44 -0.82
C ILE A 115 4.69 -9.18 0.06
N TRP A 116 5.85 -8.71 0.46
CA TRP A 116 6.03 -7.53 1.31
C TRP A 116 6.94 -6.54 0.62
N ILE A 117 6.50 -5.28 0.56
CA ILE A 117 7.31 -4.16 0.07
C ILE A 117 7.29 -3.03 1.09
N GLN A 118 8.16 -2.06 0.94
CA GLN A 118 8.14 -0.83 1.73
C GLN A 118 7.97 0.36 0.80
N ASP A 119 7.20 1.35 1.26
CA ASP A 119 7.15 2.63 0.58
C ASP A 119 8.41 3.45 0.88
N PRO A 120 8.63 4.63 0.24
CA PRO A 120 9.85 5.42 0.47
C PRO A 120 10.05 5.88 1.92
N GLN A 121 9.00 6.00 2.72
CA GLN A 121 9.11 6.37 4.13
C GLN A 121 9.46 5.17 5.01
N GLY A 122 9.26 3.95 4.52
CA GLY A 122 9.48 2.72 5.25
C GLY A 122 8.21 2.04 5.75
N TYR A 123 7.03 2.51 5.36
CA TYR A 123 5.78 1.83 5.69
C TYR A 123 5.70 0.50 4.98
N TRP A 124 5.36 -0.55 5.72
CA TRP A 124 5.21 -1.89 5.18
C TRP A 124 3.88 -2.06 4.47
N ILE A 125 3.93 -2.73 3.33
CA ILE A 125 2.78 -2.99 2.48
C ILE A 125 2.80 -4.46 2.08
N GLU A 126 1.70 -5.15 2.34
CA GLU A 126 1.45 -6.49 1.84
C GLU A 126 0.76 -6.39 0.48
N ILE A 127 1.23 -7.17 -0.48
CA ILE A 127 0.54 -7.38 -1.76
C ILE A 127 0.17 -8.86 -1.82
N ASN A 128 -1.10 -9.16 -2.07
CA ASN A 128 -1.60 -10.52 -2.11
C ASN A 128 -2.41 -10.82 -3.37
N ASP A 129 -2.76 -12.07 -3.59
CA ASP A 129 -3.44 -12.51 -4.80
C ASP A 129 -4.94 -12.79 -4.64
N ILE A 130 -5.56 -12.25 -3.58
CA ILE A 130 -6.98 -12.50 -3.31
C ILE A 130 -7.85 -12.14 -4.51
N HIS A 131 -7.61 -10.97 -5.12
CA HIS A 131 -8.38 -10.49 -6.27
C HIS A 131 -7.81 -10.92 -7.61
N SER A 132 -6.70 -11.66 -7.63
CA SER A 132 -6.07 -12.18 -8.83
C SER A 132 -6.52 -13.60 -9.16
N LYS A 133 -7.14 -14.29 -8.21
CA LYS A 133 -7.60 -15.67 -8.42
C LYS A 133 -8.79 -15.68 -9.36
N PRO A 134 -8.81 -16.58 -10.36
CA PRO A 134 -9.96 -16.67 -11.25
C PRO A 134 -11.21 -17.04 -10.48
N SER A 135 -12.34 -16.43 -10.87
CA SER A 135 -13.67 -16.81 -10.36
C SER A 135 -13.99 -18.23 -10.82
N LEU A 136 -14.40 -19.07 -9.89
CA LEU A 136 -14.88 -20.41 -10.22
C LEU A 136 -16.33 -20.38 -10.70
#